data_2d2e8a4d4a544e61a08634fe6884a6c1
#
_entry.id   2d2e8a4d4a544e61a08634fe6884a6c1
#
_cell.length_a   1.000
_cell.length_b   1.000
_cell.length_c   1.000
_cell.angle_alpha   90.00
_cell.angle_beta   90.00
_cell.angle_gamma   90.00
#
_symmetry.space_group_name_H-M   'P 1'
#
loop_
_entity.id
_entity.type
_entity.pdbx_description
1 polymer ?
#
loop_
_entity_poly.entity_id
_entity_poly.type
_entity_poly.pdbx_seq_one_letter_code
_entity_poly.pdbx_strand_id
1 'polypeptide(L)'
;MVQPDAVEAAIQRSIPDAKVTVEDLTGGGDHLQVTVVSEAFKGLSRIRQHQLVYGALQQELASEAIHALALSTATPADSPSP
;
A
#
# COMPACT_ATOMS: atom_id res chain seq x y z
N MET A 1 -11.96 8.70 -6.89
CA MET A 1 -10.99 7.95 -7.71
C MET A 1 -9.59 8.46 -7.45
N VAL A 2 -8.64 7.55 -7.19
CA VAL A 2 -7.26 7.93 -6.93
C VAL A 2 -6.36 7.31 -8.01
N GLN A 3 -5.31 8.04 -8.40
CA GLN A 3 -4.34 7.53 -9.35
C GLN A 3 -3.37 6.57 -8.63
N PRO A 4 -2.96 5.47 -9.27
CA PRO A 4 -1.97 4.57 -8.69
C PRO A 4 -0.67 5.28 -8.27
N ASP A 5 -0.20 6.25 -9.04
CA ASP A 5 0.99 7.02 -8.72
C ASP A 5 0.82 7.83 -7.43
N ALA A 6 -0.39 8.31 -7.16
CA ALA A 6 -0.68 9.04 -5.93
C ALA A 6 -0.65 8.12 -4.72
N VAL A 7 -1.14 6.90 -4.87
CA VAL A 7 -1.07 5.88 -3.81
C VAL A 7 0.38 5.54 -3.50
N GLU A 8 1.18 5.29 -4.52
CA GLU A 8 2.60 4.99 -4.35
C GLU A 8 3.32 6.14 -3.65
N ALA A 9 3.10 7.38 -4.10
CA ALA A 9 3.74 8.55 -3.52
C ALA A 9 3.34 8.75 -2.06
N ALA A 10 2.06 8.53 -1.73
CA ALA A 10 1.58 8.65 -0.36
C ALA A 10 2.26 7.65 0.56
N ILE A 11 2.40 6.40 0.11
CA ILE A 11 3.05 5.36 0.89
C ILE A 11 4.54 5.69 1.06
N GLN A 12 5.22 6.11 0.00
CA GLN A 12 6.64 6.40 0.04
C GLN A 12 6.99 7.62 0.90
N ARG A 13 6.05 8.54 1.12
CA ARG A 13 6.28 9.65 2.05
C ARG A 13 6.44 9.17 3.49
N SER A 14 5.73 8.12 3.86
CA SER A 14 5.81 7.54 5.20
C SER A 14 6.83 6.41 5.28
N ILE A 15 7.04 5.69 4.19
CA ILE A 15 7.94 4.54 4.12
C ILE A 15 8.85 4.73 2.90
N PRO A 16 9.95 5.51 3.05
CA PRO A 16 10.75 5.94 1.89
C PRO A 16 11.36 4.84 1.05
N ASP A 17 11.65 3.67 1.62
CA ASP A 17 12.23 2.55 0.88
C ASP A 17 11.18 1.64 0.26
N ALA A 18 9.89 1.96 0.40
CA ALA A 18 8.83 1.08 -0.04
C ALA A 18 8.83 0.86 -1.54
N LYS A 19 8.74 -0.39 -1.94
CA LYS A 19 8.40 -0.76 -3.31
C LYS A 19 6.91 -1.05 -3.34
N VAL A 20 6.18 -0.26 -4.11
CA VAL A 20 4.73 -0.29 -4.13
C VAL A 20 4.26 -0.75 -5.50
N THR A 21 3.39 -1.76 -5.50
CA THR A 21 2.72 -2.22 -6.72
C THR A 21 1.23 -1.99 -6.53
N VAL A 22 0.60 -1.30 -7.45
CA VAL A 22 -0.81 -0.99 -7.39
C VAL A 22 -1.49 -1.56 -8.62
N GLU A 23 -2.51 -2.39 -8.40
CA GLU A 23 -3.34 -2.92 -9.48
C GLU A 23 -4.76 -2.38 -9.31
N ASP A 24 -5.30 -1.82 -10.38
CA ASP A 24 -6.67 -1.34 -10.42
C ASP A 24 -7.56 -2.49 -10.90
N LEU A 25 -8.36 -3.04 -9.98
CA LEU A 25 -9.12 -4.25 -10.24
C LEU A 25 -10.35 -4.03 -11.13
N THR A 26 -10.84 -2.81 -11.18
CA THR A 26 -12.09 -2.49 -11.90
C THR A 26 -11.89 -1.56 -13.08
N GLY A 27 -10.71 -0.95 -13.18
CA GLY A 27 -10.44 0.09 -14.17
C GLY A 27 -10.96 1.47 -13.78
N GLY A 28 -11.68 1.56 -12.67
CA GLY A 28 -12.25 2.83 -12.20
C GLY A 28 -11.44 3.57 -11.14
N GLY A 29 -10.35 2.96 -10.65
CA GLY A 29 -9.49 3.57 -9.64
C GLY A 29 -10.05 3.55 -8.22
N ASP A 30 -11.13 2.81 -7.97
CA ASP A 30 -11.78 2.77 -6.67
C ASP A 30 -11.62 1.42 -5.94
N HIS A 31 -11.24 0.37 -6.64
CA HIS A 31 -10.97 -0.95 -6.07
C HIS A 31 -9.54 -1.33 -6.42
N LEU A 32 -8.66 -1.28 -5.43
CA LEU A 32 -7.23 -1.44 -5.66
C LEU A 32 -6.66 -2.64 -4.93
N GLN A 33 -5.71 -3.31 -5.56
CA GLN A 33 -4.82 -4.29 -4.92
C GLN A 33 -3.46 -3.62 -4.77
N VAL A 34 -2.99 -3.48 -3.55
CA VAL A 34 -1.72 -2.81 -3.25
C VAL A 34 -0.77 -3.79 -2.56
N THR A 35 0.43 -3.90 -3.08
CA THR A 35 1.50 -4.68 -2.47
C THR A 35 2.62 -3.72 -2.08
N VAL A 36 3.05 -3.78 -0.82
CA VAL A 36 4.11 -2.92 -0.30
C VAL A 36 5.22 -3.79 0.28
N VAL A 37 6.43 -3.60 -0.21
CA VAL A 37 7.62 -4.31 0.26
C VAL A 37 8.58 -3.29 0.86
N SER A 38 8.97 -3.48 2.12
CA SER A 38 9.85 -2.53 2.81
C SER A 38 10.62 -3.21 3.94
N GLU A 39 11.87 -2.79 4.11
CA GLU A 39 12.67 -3.18 5.28
C GLU A 39 12.06 -2.68 6.59
N ALA A 40 11.27 -1.61 6.54
CA ALA A 40 10.60 -1.05 7.72
C ALA A 40 9.62 -2.04 8.34
N PHE A 41 9.19 -3.05 7.59
CA PHE A 41 8.27 -4.07 8.10
C PHE A 41 8.98 -5.18 8.90
N LYS A 42 10.29 -5.21 8.89
CA LYS A 42 11.04 -6.27 9.56
C LYS A 42 10.77 -6.23 11.06
N GLY A 43 10.44 -7.40 11.62
CA GLY A 43 10.14 -7.51 13.05
C GLY A 43 8.73 -7.06 13.44
N LEU A 44 7.92 -6.58 12.50
CA LEU A 44 6.56 -6.16 12.78
C LEU A 44 5.57 -7.28 12.44
N SER A 45 4.52 -7.39 13.25
CA SER A 45 3.40 -8.28 12.93
C SER A 45 2.70 -7.79 11.66
N ARG A 46 1.94 -8.67 11.01
CA ARG A 46 1.18 -8.29 9.82
C ARG A 46 0.22 -7.13 10.11
N ILE A 47 -0.42 -7.16 11.27
CA ILE A 47 -1.34 -6.08 11.67
C ILE A 47 -0.61 -4.74 11.73
N ARG A 48 0.59 -4.72 12.32
CA ARG A 48 1.36 -3.47 12.42
C ARG A 48 1.86 -3.00 11.07
N GLN A 49 2.26 -3.92 10.18
CA GLN A 49 2.64 -3.57 8.82
C GLN A 49 1.47 -2.91 8.09
N HIS A 50 0.28 -3.49 8.22
CA HIS A 50 -0.92 -2.94 7.59
C HIS A 50 -1.27 -1.56 8.17
N GLN A 51 -1.12 -1.38 9.49
CA GLN A 51 -1.39 -0.09 10.12
C GLN A 51 -0.50 1.02 9.59
N LEU A 52 0.78 0.72 9.31
CA LEU A 52 1.68 1.70 8.73
C LEU A 52 1.19 2.16 7.35
N VAL A 53 0.76 1.22 6.52
CA VAL A 53 0.28 1.55 5.18
C VAL A 53 -1.05 2.30 5.24
N TYR A 54 -1.98 1.85 6.08
CA TYR A 54 -3.25 2.55 6.23
C TYR A 54 -3.05 3.97 6.76
N GLY A 55 -2.10 4.16 7.68
CA GLY A 55 -1.76 5.50 8.14
C GLY A 55 -1.25 6.39 7.02
N ALA A 56 -0.44 5.83 6.11
CA ALA A 56 0.06 6.57 4.96
C ALA A 56 -1.04 6.95 3.98
N LEU A 57 -2.12 6.16 3.93
CA LEU A 57 -3.23 6.37 3.00
C LEU A 57 -4.46 6.98 3.69
N GLN A 58 -4.30 7.53 4.87
CA GLN A 58 -5.41 7.98 5.69
C GLN A 58 -6.33 8.98 4.96
N GLN A 59 -5.76 9.92 4.24
CA GLN A 59 -6.55 10.92 3.53
C GLN A 59 -7.36 10.30 2.39
N GLU A 60 -6.75 9.41 1.63
CA GLU A 60 -7.39 8.75 0.51
C GLU A 60 -8.52 7.85 0.97
N LEU A 61 -8.33 7.15 2.10
CA LEU A 61 -9.35 6.28 2.66
C LEU A 61 -10.48 7.09 3.29
N ALA A 62 -10.16 8.17 3.99
CA ALA A 62 -11.16 9.01 4.64
C ALA A 62 -12.03 9.77 3.63
N SER A 63 -11.48 10.14 2.50
CA SER A 63 -12.21 10.85 1.44
C SER A 63 -12.99 9.91 0.52
N GLU A 64 -12.94 8.60 0.78
CA GLU A 64 -13.56 7.58 -0.06
C GLU A 64 -13.03 7.55 -1.50
N ALA A 65 -11.85 8.10 -1.72
CA ALA A 65 -11.19 8.02 -3.02
C ALA A 65 -10.86 6.57 -3.37
N ILE A 66 -10.66 5.73 -2.35
CA ILE A 66 -10.48 4.29 -2.49
C ILE A 66 -11.67 3.62 -1.78
N HIS A 67 -12.52 2.94 -2.53
CA HIS A 67 -13.67 2.21 -1.98
C HIS A 67 -13.26 0.89 -1.34
N ALA A 68 -12.38 0.15 -1.99
CA ALA A 68 -11.91 -1.13 -1.50
C ALA A 68 -10.42 -1.25 -1.74
N LEU A 69 -9.71 -1.70 -0.72
CA LEU A 69 -8.27 -1.86 -0.76
C LEU A 69 -7.91 -3.26 -0.27
N ALA A 70 -7.32 -4.06 -1.16
CA ALA A 70 -6.68 -5.32 -0.79
C ALA A 70 -5.19 -5.03 -0.59
N LEU A 71 -4.69 -5.29 0.60
CA LEU A 71 -3.33 -4.94 0.97
C LEU A 71 -2.50 -6.17 1.28
N SER A 72 -1.31 -6.24 0.67
CA SER A 72 -0.29 -7.23 1.00
C SER A 72 0.98 -6.50 1.38
N THR A 73 1.63 -6.95 2.45
CA THR A 73 2.89 -6.38 2.92
C THR A 73 3.93 -7.48 3.09
N ALA A 74 5.19 -7.13 2.85
CA ALA A 74 6.30 -8.06 3.02
C ALA A 74 7.60 -7.29 3.22
N THR A 75 8.61 -7.98 3.78
CA THR A 75 9.98 -7.47 3.74
C THR A 75 10.63 -7.94 2.44
N PRO A 76 11.72 -7.30 1.99
CA PRO A 76 12.41 -7.75 0.77
C PRO A 76 12.87 -9.20 0.83
N ALA A 77 13.24 -9.69 2.02
CA ALA A 77 13.68 -11.07 2.19
C ALA A 77 12.53 -12.06 2.03
N ASP A 78 11.31 -11.67 2.36
CA ASP A 78 10.11 -12.50 2.31
C ASP A 78 9.27 -12.25 1.07
N SER A 79 9.70 -11.31 0.24
CA SER A 79 8.98 -10.96 -0.98
C SER A 79 8.99 -12.15 -1.94
N PRO A 80 7.83 -12.52 -2.52
CA PRO A 80 7.81 -13.56 -3.54
C PRO A 80 8.65 -13.12 -4.73
N SER A 81 9.43 -14.06 -5.25
CA SER A 81 10.21 -13.80 -6.45
C SER A 81 9.28 -13.58 -7.64
N PRO A 82 9.54 -12.57 -8.45
CA PRO A 82 8.77 -12.39 -9.69
C PRO A 82 9.01 -13.52 -10.66
#